data_f8fb275f6b027626579a34d555de0b50
#
_entry.id   f8fb275f6b027626579a34d555de0b50
#
_cell.length_a   1.000
_cell.length_b   1.000
_cell.length_c   1.000
_cell.angle_alpha   90.00
_cell.angle_beta   90.00
_cell.angle_gamma   90.00
#
_symmetry.space_group_name_H-M   'P 1'
#
loop_
_entity.id
_entity.type
_entity.pdbx_description
1 polymer ?
#
loop_
_entity_poly.entity_id
_entity_poly.type
_entity_poly.pdbx_seq_one_letter_code
_entity_poly.pdbx_strand_id
1 'polypeptide(L)'
;MALAPKFAGQKLASSAISPKAVHTLEIYLDYVCPFSAKIFNTIYNTPLRQTLLTTYSPTLTTIFRQQIQPWHPSSTLVHEAAYAVQKLSPAAFWPYSALLFTHQAAFFDANVVNETRNATYKRLAKLAGEVGVDEEKVYKLLEISDKPAADGGLNGGNGVTADVKVQVKANSD
;
A
#
# COMPACT_ATOMS: atom_id res chain seq x y z
N MET A 1 8.00 16.70 0.65
CA MET A 1 6.83 16.97 1.53
C MET A 1 6.87 16.03 2.75
N ALA A 2 6.57 16.49 3.96
CA ALA A 2 6.58 15.62 5.14
C ALA A 2 5.49 14.55 5.04
N LEU A 3 5.80 13.32 5.47
CA LEU A 3 4.83 12.24 5.51
C LEU A 3 3.82 12.47 6.63
N ALA A 4 2.52 12.47 6.31
CA ALA A 4 1.49 12.61 7.31
C ALA A 4 1.56 11.46 8.35
N PRO A 5 1.29 11.73 9.66
CA PRO A 5 1.43 10.71 10.72
C PRO A 5 0.66 9.41 10.45
N LYS A 6 -0.52 9.49 9.83
CA LYS A 6 -1.32 8.32 9.45
C LYS A 6 -0.67 7.40 8.43
N PHE A 7 0.36 7.88 7.73
CA PHE A 7 1.15 7.12 6.76
C PHE A 7 2.53 6.70 7.29
N ALA A 8 2.74 6.77 8.59
CA ALA A 8 4.04 6.43 9.22
C ALA A 8 4.55 5.03 8.83
N GLY A 9 3.65 4.06 8.59
CA GLY A 9 4.01 2.72 8.11
C GLY A 9 4.73 2.69 6.77
N GLN A 10 4.59 3.73 5.94
CA GLN A 10 5.31 3.84 4.66
C GLN A 10 6.82 4.11 4.81
N LYS A 11 7.28 4.54 5.98
CA LYS A 11 8.71 4.61 6.26
C LYS A 11 9.28 3.22 6.44
N LEU A 12 10.38 2.94 5.77
CA LEU A 12 11.21 1.79 6.09
C LEU A 12 11.89 2.08 7.42
N ALA A 13 11.31 1.56 8.51
CA ALA A 13 11.74 1.91 9.85
C ALA A 13 12.94 1.06 10.28
N SER A 14 13.96 1.73 10.79
CA SER A 14 14.94 1.17 11.72
C SER A 14 14.43 1.36 13.15
N SER A 15 14.77 0.48 14.07
CA SER A 15 14.55 0.67 15.51
C SER A 15 15.27 1.91 16.07
N ALA A 16 16.23 2.45 15.33
CA ALA A 16 16.95 3.69 15.65
C ALA A 16 16.50 4.81 14.71
N ILE A 17 15.35 5.43 14.98
CA ILE A 17 14.95 6.64 14.27
C ILE A 17 15.88 7.77 14.69
N SER A 18 16.80 8.16 13.82
CA SER A 18 17.52 9.40 14.02
C SER A 18 16.58 10.58 13.71
N PRO A 19 16.34 11.49 14.67
CA PRO A 19 15.61 12.74 14.38
C PRO A 19 16.39 13.68 13.44
N LYS A 20 17.57 13.29 12.98
CA LYS A 20 18.49 14.07 12.17
C LYS A 20 18.65 13.56 10.73
N ALA A 21 17.73 12.72 10.20
CA ALA A 21 17.82 12.31 8.80
C ALA A 21 17.75 13.55 7.90
N VAL A 22 18.87 13.83 7.19
CA VAL A 22 19.05 15.03 6.34
C VAL A 22 18.51 14.76 4.93
N HIS A 23 18.43 13.48 4.55
CA HIS A 23 18.02 13.04 3.22
C HIS A 23 16.76 12.17 3.28
N THR A 24 15.95 12.26 2.24
CA THR A 24 14.77 11.41 2.06
C THR A 24 14.83 10.75 0.68
N LEU A 25 14.75 9.42 0.66
CA LEU A 25 14.54 8.64 -0.55
C LEU A 25 13.06 8.28 -0.62
N GLU A 26 12.34 8.87 -1.56
CA GLU A 26 10.96 8.51 -1.84
C GLU A 26 10.90 7.59 -3.06
N ILE A 27 10.29 6.41 -2.90
CA ILE A 27 10.12 5.43 -3.97
C ILE A 27 8.64 5.33 -4.33
N TYR A 28 8.31 5.73 -5.56
CA TYR A 28 6.94 5.75 -6.08
C TYR A 28 6.67 4.46 -6.84
N LEU A 29 5.84 3.58 -6.26
CA LEU A 29 5.62 2.23 -6.79
C LEU A 29 4.13 1.90 -6.89
N ASP A 30 3.78 1.17 -7.97
CA ASP A 30 2.47 0.58 -8.20
C ASP A 30 2.55 -0.94 -8.01
N TYR A 31 1.65 -1.49 -7.22
CA TYR A 31 1.65 -2.92 -6.88
C TYR A 31 1.41 -3.86 -8.07
N VAL A 32 0.78 -3.39 -9.13
CA VAL A 32 0.52 -4.20 -10.33
C VAL A 32 1.48 -3.88 -11.49
N CYS A 33 2.48 -3.02 -11.25
CA CYS A 33 3.54 -2.73 -12.22
C CYS A 33 4.72 -3.70 -12.04
N PRO A 34 5.10 -4.50 -13.07
CA PRO A 34 6.24 -5.42 -12.98
C PRO A 34 7.58 -4.72 -12.71
N PHE A 35 7.75 -3.50 -13.19
CA PHE A 35 8.96 -2.71 -12.94
C PHE A 35 9.03 -2.23 -11.50
N SER A 36 7.88 -1.86 -10.91
CA SER A 36 7.80 -1.54 -9.47
C SER A 36 8.17 -2.73 -8.60
N ALA A 37 7.75 -3.95 -8.98
CA ALA A 37 8.15 -5.17 -8.28
C ALA A 37 9.67 -5.37 -8.29
N LYS A 38 10.34 -5.12 -9.41
CA LYS A 38 11.81 -5.21 -9.51
C LYS A 38 12.48 -4.23 -8.54
N ILE A 39 12.03 -2.98 -8.52
CA ILE A 39 12.57 -1.95 -7.62
C ILE A 39 12.33 -2.35 -6.16
N PHE A 40 11.09 -2.72 -5.80
CA PHE A 40 10.76 -3.14 -4.45
C PHE A 40 11.60 -4.33 -3.99
N ASN A 41 11.69 -5.37 -4.81
CA ASN A 41 12.48 -6.56 -4.49
C ASN A 41 13.96 -6.24 -4.30
N THR A 42 14.53 -5.34 -5.10
CA THR A 42 15.91 -4.88 -4.93
C THR A 42 16.11 -4.20 -3.59
N ILE A 43 15.17 -3.35 -3.17
CA ILE A 43 15.29 -2.59 -1.92
C ILE A 43 14.98 -3.45 -0.69
N TYR A 44 13.92 -4.27 -0.75
CA TYR A 44 13.36 -4.93 0.43
C TYR A 44 13.83 -6.37 0.62
N ASN A 45 14.02 -7.11 -0.47
CA ASN A 45 14.33 -8.55 -0.43
C ASN A 45 15.83 -8.86 -0.65
N THR A 46 16.70 -7.86 -0.64
CA THR A 46 18.16 -8.03 -0.75
C THR A 46 18.89 -7.45 0.47
N PRO A 47 20.20 -7.67 0.60
CA PRO A 47 21.02 -7.05 1.66
C PRO A 47 20.96 -5.51 1.66
N LEU A 48 20.51 -4.87 0.59
CA LEU A 48 20.31 -3.41 0.53
C LEU A 48 19.36 -2.92 1.63
N ARG A 49 18.31 -3.69 1.94
CA ARG A 49 17.42 -3.36 3.08
C ARG A 49 18.19 -3.17 4.37
N GLN A 50 19.07 -4.12 4.70
CA GLN A 50 19.86 -4.04 5.93
C GLN A 50 20.81 -2.84 5.89
N THR A 51 21.44 -2.57 4.75
CA THR A 51 22.33 -1.41 4.57
C THR A 51 21.55 -0.09 4.79
N LEU A 52 20.34 0.03 4.24
CA LEU A 52 19.48 1.20 4.46
C LEU A 52 19.10 1.37 5.94
N LEU A 53 18.82 0.25 6.64
CA LEU A 53 18.39 0.26 8.04
C LEU A 53 19.53 0.46 9.06
N THR A 54 20.78 0.22 8.69
CA THR A 54 21.94 0.33 9.59
C THR A 54 22.88 1.45 9.18
N THR A 55 23.47 1.35 7.99
CA THR A 55 24.54 2.26 7.55
C THR A 55 23.98 3.66 7.24
N TYR A 56 22.84 3.72 6.56
CA TYR A 56 22.26 4.99 6.11
C TYR A 56 21.17 5.55 7.03
N SER A 57 20.59 4.75 7.93
CA SER A 57 19.47 5.20 8.79
C SER A 57 19.75 6.47 9.60
N PRO A 58 20.98 6.81 10.01
CA PRO A 58 21.26 8.06 10.71
C PRO A 58 21.05 9.32 9.85
N THR A 59 21.15 9.19 8.52
CA THR A 59 21.12 10.32 7.59
C THR A 59 20.05 10.23 6.51
N LEU A 60 19.48 9.04 6.29
CA LEU A 60 18.53 8.75 5.22
C LEU A 60 17.22 8.17 5.75
N THR A 61 16.10 8.77 5.38
CA THR A 61 14.77 8.18 5.54
C THR A 61 14.31 7.61 4.20
N THR A 62 13.95 6.33 4.16
CA THR A 62 13.35 5.70 2.97
C THR A 62 11.84 5.62 3.14
N ILE A 63 11.08 6.09 2.15
CA ILE A 63 9.61 6.15 2.15
C ILE A 63 9.08 5.47 0.90
N PHE A 64 8.16 4.53 1.06
CA PHE A 64 7.37 3.99 -0.04
C PHE A 64 6.16 4.89 -0.28
N ARG A 65 6.10 5.53 -1.44
CA ARG A 65 4.94 6.29 -1.91
C ARG A 65 4.08 5.39 -2.79
N GLN A 66 2.84 5.17 -2.38
CA GLN A 66 1.88 4.40 -3.17
C GLN A 66 1.46 5.22 -4.39
N GLN A 67 1.85 4.76 -5.59
CA GLN A 67 1.63 5.45 -6.86
C GLN A 67 0.70 4.63 -7.75
N ILE A 68 -0.57 4.98 -7.77
CA ILE A 68 -1.56 4.36 -8.65
C ILE A 68 -1.28 4.78 -10.09
N GLN A 69 -1.06 3.80 -10.98
CA GLN A 69 -0.91 4.03 -12.42
C GLN A 69 -2.26 3.80 -13.10
N PRO A 70 -2.87 4.82 -13.71
CA PRO A 70 -4.26 4.74 -14.19
C PRO A 70 -4.48 3.77 -15.37
N TRP A 71 -3.42 3.34 -16.04
CA TRP A 71 -3.46 2.32 -17.08
C TRP A 71 -3.47 0.87 -16.55
N HIS A 72 -3.43 0.67 -15.24
CA HIS A 72 -3.62 -0.61 -14.59
C HIS A 72 -4.96 -0.59 -13.82
N PRO A 73 -6.06 -1.12 -14.37
CA PRO A 73 -7.41 -0.98 -13.79
C PRO A 73 -7.54 -1.49 -12.37
N SER A 74 -6.82 -2.56 -12.02
CA SER A 74 -6.82 -3.16 -10.67
C SER A 74 -5.92 -2.42 -9.67
N SER A 75 -5.06 -1.50 -10.11
CA SER A 75 -4.09 -0.79 -9.26
C SER A 75 -4.75 -0.15 -8.05
N THR A 76 -5.82 0.60 -8.25
CA THR A 76 -6.55 1.26 -7.16
C THR A 76 -6.97 0.27 -6.08
N LEU A 77 -7.49 -0.91 -6.46
CA LEU A 77 -7.99 -1.91 -5.50
C LEU A 77 -6.86 -2.48 -4.63
N VAL A 78 -5.70 -2.73 -5.24
CA VAL A 78 -4.54 -3.26 -4.52
C VAL A 78 -3.95 -2.21 -3.59
N HIS A 79 -3.91 -0.94 -4.02
CA HIS A 79 -3.49 0.17 -3.18
C HIS A 79 -4.45 0.42 -2.01
N GLU A 80 -5.76 0.35 -2.23
CA GLU A 80 -6.76 0.45 -1.16
C GLU A 80 -6.53 -0.62 -0.09
N ALA A 81 -6.20 -1.85 -0.47
CA ALA A 81 -5.89 -2.91 0.48
C ALA A 81 -4.63 -2.60 1.32
N ALA A 82 -3.59 -2.05 0.70
CA ALA A 82 -2.41 -1.61 1.43
C ALA A 82 -2.71 -0.48 2.41
N TYR A 83 -3.62 0.45 2.07
CA TYR A 83 -4.11 1.47 3.02
C TYR A 83 -4.92 0.88 4.16
N ALA A 84 -5.77 -0.12 3.90
CA ALA A 84 -6.54 -0.79 4.94
C ALA A 84 -5.62 -1.50 5.94
N VAL A 85 -4.63 -2.24 5.46
CA VAL A 85 -3.61 -2.88 6.30
C VAL A 85 -2.83 -1.85 7.10
N GLN A 86 -2.32 -0.80 6.47
CA GLN A 86 -1.58 0.28 7.15
C GLN A 86 -2.42 0.97 8.23
N LYS A 87 -3.71 1.16 8.00
CA LYS A 87 -4.64 1.79 8.95
C LYS A 87 -4.85 0.94 10.20
N LEU A 88 -4.90 -0.39 10.04
CA LEU A 88 -5.07 -1.35 11.13
C LEU A 88 -3.75 -1.69 11.83
N SER A 89 -2.68 -1.80 11.08
CA SER A 89 -1.35 -2.18 11.56
C SER A 89 -0.26 -1.51 10.71
N PRO A 90 0.21 -0.30 11.07
CA PRO A 90 1.27 0.38 10.32
C PRO A 90 2.54 -0.45 10.13
N ALA A 91 2.89 -1.28 11.12
CA ALA A 91 4.07 -2.16 11.06
C ALA A 91 3.95 -3.27 10.00
N ALA A 92 2.72 -3.67 9.63
CA ALA A 92 2.47 -4.67 8.60
C ALA A 92 2.56 -4.12 7.17
N PHE A 93 2.69 -2.82 6.97
CA PHE A 93 2.69 -2.20 5.64
C PHE A 93 3.77 -2.79 4.71
N TRP A 94 5.03 -2.82 5.13
CA TRP A 94 6.12 -3.35 4.30
C TRP A 94 6.04 -4.87 4.08
N PRO A 95 5.79 -5.71 5.11
CA PRO A 95 5.53 -7.13 4.92
C PRO A 95 4.35 -7.40 3.96
N TYR A 96 3.25 -6.68 4.12
CA TYR A 96 2.10 -6.81 3.24
C TYR A 96 2.41 -6.36 1.80
N SER A 97 3.16 -5.26 1.64
CA SER A 97 3.63 -4.82 0.32
C SER A 97 4.48 -5.89 -0.36
N ALA A 98 5.31 -6.62 0.39
CA ALA A 98 6.08 -7.73 -0.14
C ALA A 98 5.20 -8.87 -0.67
N LEU A 99 4.13 -9.22 0.07
CA LEU A 99 3.13 -10.19 -0.41
C LEU A 99 2.40 -9.71 -1.66
N LEU A 100 1.99 -8.44 -1.70
CA LEU A 100 1.32 -7.87 -2.87
C LEU A 100 2.21 -7.95 -4.12
N PHE A 101 3.50 -7.63 -4.02
CA PHE A 101 4.43 -7.77 -5.16
C PHE A 101 4.71 -9.23 -5.51
N THR A 102 4.77 -10.13 -4.54
CA THR A 102 4.93 -11.57 -4.77
C THR A 102 3.74 -12.15 -5.54
N HIS A 103 2.53 -11.72 -5.19
CA HIS A 103 1.28 -12.20 -5.77
C HIS A 103 0.71 -11.27 -6.86
N GLN A 104 1.48 -10.28 -7.34
CA GLN A 104 0.95 -9.23 -8.23
C GLN A 104 0.29 -9.76 -9.50
N ALA A 105 0.83 -10.86 -10.07
CA ALA A 105 0.26 -11.47 -11.28
C ALA A 105 -1.21 -11.91 -11.10
N ALA A 106 -1.60 -12.28 -9.88
CA ALA A 106 -2.99 -12.65 -9.56
C ALA A 106 -3.97 -11.46 -9.67
N PHE A 107 -3.45 -10.24 -9.77
CA PHE A 107 -4.23 -8.99 -9.92
C PHE A 107 -4.03 -8.31 -11.26
N PHE A 108 -3.37 -8.95 -12.23
CA PHE A 108 -3.27 -8.46 -13.60
C PHE A 108 -4.59 -8.63 -14.35
N ASP A 109 -4.82 -7.83 -15.38
CA ASP A 109 -6.08 -7.73 -16.12
C ASP A 109 -6.70 -9.07 -16.48
N ALA A 110 -5.90 -9.97 -17.06
CA ALA A 110 -6.39 -11.29 -17.46
C ALA A 110 -6.93 -12.14 -16.29
N ASN A 111 -6.40 -11.93 -15.09
CA ASN A 111 -6.76 -12.70 -13.90
C ASN A 111 -7.92 -12.09 -13.10
N VAL A 112 -8.26 -10.82 -13.34
CA VAL A 112 -9.34 -10.12 -12.63
C VAL A 112 -10.51 -9.72 -13.52
N VAL A 113 -10.42 -9.95 -14.82
CA VAL A 113 -11.41 -9.48 -15.81
C VAL A 113 -12.85 -9.95 -15.53
N ASN A 114 -13.01 -11.11 -14.89
CA ASN A 114 -14.31 -11.67 -14.50
C ASN A 114 -14.59 -11.57 -12.99
N GLU A 115 -13.74 -10.88 -12.23
CA GLU A 115 -13.96 -10.70 -10.79
C GLU A 115 -14.80 -9.46 -10.51
N THR A 116 -15.71 -9.56 -9.54
CA THR A 116 -16.31 -8.37 -8.96
C THR A 116 -15.30 -7.66 -8.07
N ARG A 117 -15.44 -6.34 -7.91
CA ARG A 117 -14.60 -5.53 -7.03
C ARG A 117 -14.51 -6.14 -5.61
N ASN A 118 -15.62 -6.57 -5.05
CA ASN A 118 -15.66 -7.17 -3.71
C ASN A 118 -15.00 -8.56 -3.66
N ALA A 119 -15.01 -9.34 -4.75
CA ALA A 119 -14.28 -10.60 -4.83
C ALA A 119 -12.76 -10.36 -4.78
N THR A 120 -12.26 -9.38 -5.52
CA THR A 120 -10.86 -8.96 -5.47
C THR A 120 -10.47 -8.50 -4.05
N TYR A 121 -11.32 -7.71 -3.39
CA TYR A 121 -11.06 -7.28 -2.00
C TYR A 121 -11.01 -8.44 -1.00
N LYS A 122 -11.84 -9.47 -1.15
CA LYS A 122 -11.75 -10.67 -0.30
C LYS A 122 -10.41 -11.37 -0.44
N ARG A 123 -9.89 -11.50 -1.66
CA ARG A 123 -8.57 -12.10 -1.89
C ARG A 123 -7.45 -11.26 -1.28
N LEU A 124 -7.52 -9.93 -1.42
CA LEU A 124 -6.56 -9.00 -0.83
C LEU A 124 -6.61 -9.04 0.70
N ALA A 125 -7.80 -9.09 1.29
CA ALA A 125 -7.97 -9.21 2.73
C ALA A 125 -7.40 -10.54 3.27
N LYS A 126 -7.58 -11.65 2.53
CA LYS A 126 -6.99 -12.94 2.88
C LYS A 126 -5.45 -12.87 2.94
N LEU A 127 -4.81 -12.21 1.97
CA LEU A 127 -3.35 -12.00 2.02
C LEU A 127 -2.91 -11.20 3.26
N ALA A 128 -3.75 -10.29 3.78
CA ALA A 128 -3.42 -9.56 4.99
C ALA A 128 -3.34 -10.47 6.23
N GLY A 129 -4.11 -11.56 6.26
CA GLY A 129 -4.02 -12.59 7.28
C GLY A 129 -2.62 -13.22 7.39
N GLU A 130 -1.90 -13.36 6.27
CA GLU A 130 -0.56 -13.94 6.24
C GLU A 130 0.50 -13.06 6.94
N VAL A 131 0.21 -11.77 7.13
CA VAL A 131 1.06 -10.84 7.90
C VAL A 131 0.47 -10.47 9.25
N GLY A 132 -0.48 -11.28 9.75
CA GLY A 132 -1.06 -11.15 11.08
C GLY A 132 -2.06 -10.00 11.23
N VAL A 133 -2.63 -9.48 10.13
CA VAL A 133 -3.70 -8.48 10.16
C VAL A 133 -5.04 -9.18 9.96
N ASP A 134 -6.01 -8.82 10.79
CA ASP A 134 -7.35 -9.41 10.81
C ASP A 134 -8.05 -9.24 9.45
N GLU A 135 -8.28 -10.36 8.77
CA GLU A 135 -8.86 -10.42 7.42
C GLU A 135 -10.24 -9.77 7.36
N GLU A 136 -11.11 -10.03 8.36
CA GLU A 136 -12.47 -9.49 8.37
C GLU A 136 -12.46 -7.97 8.55
N LYS A 137 -11.58 -7.44 9.40
CA LYS A 137 -11.44 -5.98 9.57
C LYS A 137 -10.90 -5.31 8.32
N VAL A 138 -9.93 -5.95 7.63
CA VAL A 138 -9.43 -5.44 6.34
C VAL A 138 -10.56 -5.42 5.32
N TYR A 139 -11.29 -6.55 5.16
CA TYR A 139 -12.39 -6.63 4.22
C TYR A 139 -13.47 -5.59 4.49
N LYS A 140 -13.85 -5.40 5.76
CA LYS A 140 -14.84 -4.39 6.17
C LYS A 140 -14.45 -2.95 5.80
N LEU A 141 -13.15 -2.64 5.75
CA LEU A 141 -12.66 -1.35 5.28
C LEU A 141 -12.70 -1.22 3.76
N LEU A 142 -12.70 -2.33 3.03
CA LEU A 142 -12.60 -2.36 1.56
C LEU A 142 -13.93 -2.56 0.86
N GLU A 143 -14.88 -3.25 1.53
CA GLU A 143 -16.15 -3.63 0.94
C GLU A 143 -16.91 -2.42 0.39
N ILE A 144 -17.43 -2.57 -0.83
CA ILE A 144 -18.35 -1.61 -1.44
C ILE A 144 -19.77 -2.10 -1.22
N SER A 145 -20.60 -1.24 -0.63
CA SER A 145 -22.04 -1.47 -0.49
C SER A 145 -22.72 -1.48 -1.85
N ASP A 146 -23.69 -2.37 -2.03
CA ASP A 146 -24.63 -2.40 -3.15
C ASP A 146 -25.79 -1.41 -2.96
N LYS A 147 -25.83 -0.71 -1.83
CA LYS A 147 -26.86 0.27 -1.48
C LYS A 147 -26.32 1.70 -1.59
N PRO A 148 -27.17 2.66 -1.99
CA PRO A 148 -26.81 4.06 -1.89
C PRO A 148 -26.37 4.46 -0.47
N ALA A 149 -25.48 5.44 -0.38
CA ALA A 149 -25.12 6.06 0.90
C ALA A 149 -26.36 6.76 1.54
N ALA A 150 -26.26 7.12 2.82
CA ALA A 150 -27.38 7.73 3.56
C ALA A 150 -27.89 9.06 2.95
N ASP A 151 -27.03 9.76 2.21
CA ASP A 151 -27.35 10.98 1.45
C ASP A 151 -27.86 10.71 0.02
N GLY A 152 -28.09 9.43 -0.34
CA GLY A 152 -28.50 9.01 -1.68
C GLY A 152 -27.35 8.88 -2.69
N GLY A 153 -26.10 9.14 -2.28
CA GLY A 153 -24.94 9.07 -3.15
C GLY A 153 -24.65 7.64 -3.62
N LEU A 154 -24.40 7.48 -4.93
CA LEU A 154 -24.11 6.18 -5.56
C LEU A 154 -22.60 5.88 -5.65
N ASN A 155 -21.74 6.82 -5.26
CA ASN A 155 -20.29 6.70 -5.37
C ASN A 155 -19.60 7.04 -4.05
N GLY A 156 -20.03 6.39 -2.98
CA GLY A 156 -19.51 6.63 -1.61
C GLY A 156 -18.08 6.16 -1.37
N GLY A 157 -17.57 5.24 -2.21
CA GLY A 157 -16.27 4.61 -1.98
C GLY A 157 -16.30 3.61 -0.83
N ASN A 158 -15.16 3.44 -0.16
CA ASN A 158 -14.97 2.53 0.96
C ASN A 158 -14.25 3.23 2.14
N GLY A 159 -13.92 2.48 3.20
CA GLY A 159 -13.31 3.01 4.42
C GLY A 159 -11.89 3.60 4.26
N VAL A 160 -11.27 3.48 3.10
CA VAL A 160 -9.93 4.02 2.79
C VAL A 160 -9.89 4.99 1.61
N THR A 161 -11.02 5.25 0.95
CA THR A 161 -11.09 6.16 -0.21
C THR A 161 -10.52 7.55 0.10
N ALA A 162 -10.74 8.07 1.31
CA ALA A 162 -10.19 9.36 1.74
C ALA A 162 -8.65 9.34 1.84
N ASP A 163 -8.06 8.19 2.23
CA ASP A 163 -6.61 8.02 2.35
C ASP A 163 -5.97 7.97 0.96
N VAL A 164 -6.58 7.26 0.02
CA VAL A 164 -6.18 7.23 -1.39
C VAL A 164 -6.18 8.63 -1.99
N LYS A 165 -7.26 9.40 -1.81
CA LYS A 165 -7.37 10.78 -2.33
C LYS A 165 -6.23 11.67 -1.81
N VAL A 166 -5.91 11.58 -0.51
CA VAL A 166 -4.81 12.36 0.09
C VAL A 166 -3.47 12.00 -0.55
N GLN A 167 -3.20 10.70 -0.74
CA GLN A 167 -1.93 10.26 -1.32
C GLN A 167 -1.80 10.63 -2.80
N VAL A 168 -2.86 10.41 -3.59
CA VAL A 168 -2.88 10.78 -5.02
C VAL A 168 -2.59 12.28 -5.16
N LYS A 169 -3.25 13.12 -4.36
CA LYS A 169 -2.99 14.55 -4.36
C LYS A 169 -1.54 14.89 -3.99
N ALA A 170 -1.01 14.28 -2.92
CA ALA A 170 0.37 14.51 -2.47
C ALA A 170 1.45 14.03 -3.48
N ASN A 171 1.10 13.11 -4.37
CA ASN A 171 2.00 12.65 -5.43
C ASN A 171 1.92 13.52 -6.71
N SER A 172 0.91 14.40 -6.79
CA SER A 172 0.66 15.24 -7.98
C SER A 172 1.16 16.67 -7.80
N ASP A 173 1.44 17.08 -6.56
CA ASP A 173 2.01 18.39 -6.18
C ASP A 173 3.55 18.33 -6.21
#